data_dd664e46f29c88b2cdd2f3056161b957
#
_entry.id   dd664e46f29c88b2cdd2f3056161b957
#
_cell.length_a   1.000
_cell.length_b   1.000
_cell.length_c   1.000
_cell.angle_alpha   90.00
_cell.angle_beta   90.00
_cell.angle_gamma   90.00
#
_symmetry.space_group_name_H-M   'P 1'
#
loop_
_entity.id
_entity.type
_entity.pdbx_description
1 polymer ?
#
loop_
_entity_poly.entity_id
_entity_poly.type
_entity_poly.pdbx_seq_one_letter_code
_entity_poly.pdbx_strand_id
1 'polypeptide(L)'
;MGAADGPVHLPTEYSHYEGAVARTFDLPLLILAQDNLMRRVVFDPNFGPYMGKFPENAGKQWLNGKDFKVAFGHWREAMGNRRDFFLGYCGAAAKTARQLRDFLEKQLDATVLDWQRDFKYSRSIIEEIEEARVRCSAGIFLFTKDDLMSKPDSGRQAAPRDNVVFEAGYFCAAKDKKRVLIIRELGAKMPADLGGDIYASLDDRRNLTVVKQSLRKFVSGF
;
A
#
# COMPACT_ATOMS: atom_id res chain seq x y z
N MET A 1 12.85 47.53 -4.63
CA MET A 1 13.00 46.13 -4.23
C MET A 1 14.19 45.60 -4.99
N GLY A 2 15.38 45.56 -4.36
CA GLY A 2 16.61 45.09 -5.00
C GLY A 2 16.57 43.58 -5.16
N ALA A 3 16.80 43.12 -6.37
CA ALA A 3 17.10 41.70 -6.65
C ALA A 3 18.40 41.35 -5.90
N ALA A 4 18.41 40.28 -5.14
CA ALA A 4 19.65 39.78 -4.55
C ALA A 4 20.52 39.24 -5.70
N ASP A 5 21.59 39.98 -6.05
CA ASP A 5 22.55 39.69 -7.11
C ASP A 5 23.54 38.58 -6.66
N GLY A 6 23.03 37.40 -6.31
CA GLY A 6 23.84 36.23 -6.00
C GLY A 6 23.52 35.06 -6.91
N PRO A 7 24.44 34.10 -7.11
CA PRO A 7 24.17 32.92 -7.88
C PRO A 7 22.99 32.11 -7.26
N VAL A 8 21.98 31.85 -8.08
CA VAL A 8 20.82 31.03 -7.67
C VAL A 8 21.19 29.56 -7.87
N HIS A 9 21.23 28.81 -6.77
CA HIS A 9 21.45 27.38 -6.81
C HIS A 9 20.12 26.66 -7.06
N LEU A 10 20.05 25.92 -8.16
CA LEU A 10 18.86 25.15 -8.56
C LEU A 10 19.06 23.67 -8.26
N PRO A 11 17.99 22.96 -7.82
CA PRO A 11 18.03 21.50 -7.76
C PRO A 11 18.14 20.94 -9.18
N THR A 12 18.74 19.75 -9.30
CA THR A 12 18.83 19.05 -10.59
C THR A 12 17.45 18.52 -11.03
N GLU A 13 17.26 18.39 -12.34
CA GLU A 13 16.04 17.79 -12.90
C GLU A 13 15.87 16.34 -12.45
N TYR A 14 16.96 15.61 -12.26
CA TYR A 14 16.93 14.22 -11.73
C TYR A 14 16.29 14.14 -10.34
N SER A 15 16.64 15.06 -9.43
CA SER A 15 16.04 15.09 -8.09
C SER A 15 14.54 15.38 -8.14
N HIS A 16 14.09 16.21 -9.08
CA HIS A 16 12.67 16.43 -9.30
C HIS A 16 11.96 15.18 -9.85
N TYR A 17 12.59 14.51 -10.81
CA TYR A 17 12.06 13.27 -11.37
C TYR A 17 11.95 12.16 -10.32
N GLU A 18 13.03 11.92 -9.56
CA GLU A 18 13.05 10.91 -8.47
C GLU A 18 11.98 11.19 -7.41
N GLY A 19 11.83 12.43 -6.99
CA GLY A 19 10.81 12.84 -6.03
C GLY A 19 9.39 12.67 -6.59
N ALA A 20 9.17 12.97 -7.86
CA ALA A 20 7.88 12.76 -8.51
C ALA A 20 7.54 11.26 -8.62
N VAL A 21 8.51 10.41 -8.97
CA VAL A 21 8.36 8.96 -9.00
C VAL A 21 8.00 8.41 -7.62
N ALA A 22 8.78 8.80 -6.59
CA ALA A 22 8.49 8.38 -5.22
C ALA A 22 7.07 8.78 -4.77
N ARG A 23 6.65 9.99 -5.12
CA ARG A 23 5.29 10.48 -4.82
C ARG A 23 4.20 9.69 -5.54
N THR A 24 4.42 9.35 -6.81
CA THR A 24 3.47 8.55 -7.61
C THR A 24 3.25 7.16 -7.01
N PHE A 25 4.29 6.58 -6.40
CA PHE A 25 4.20 5.28 -5.74
C PHE A 25 3.83 5.35 -4.26
N ASP A 26 3.41 6.51 -3.76
CA ASP A 26 3.10 6.73 -2.33
C ASP A 26 4.24 6.31 -1.38
N LEU A 27 5.49 6.50 -1.80
CA LEU A 27 6.64 6.17 -0.95
C LEU A 27 6.91 7.31 0.04
N PRO A 28 7.16 7.00 1.32
CA PRO A 28 7.65 8.00 2.26
C PRO A 28 8.99 8.57 1.76
N LEU A 29 9.03 9.86 1.49
CA LEU A 29 10.18 10.54 0.91
C LEU A 29 10.82 11.48 1.93
N LEU A 30 12.09 11.26 2.28
CA LEU A 30 12.91 12.20 3.03
C LEU A 30 13.71 13.06 2.06
N ILE A 31 13.43 14.36 2.05
CA ILE A 31 14.14 15.34 1.22
C ILE A 31 15.15 16.08 2.08
N LEU A 32 16.41 16.04 1.68
CA LEU A 32 17.48 16.81 2.32
C LEU A 32 17.94 17.89 1.33
N ALA A 33 17.72 19.15 1.68
CA ALA A 33 18.00 20.29 0.82
C ALA A 33 19.06 21.18 1.44
N GLN A 34 20.03 21.63 0.63
CA GLN A 34 21.01 22.64 1.03
C GLN A 34 20.29 23.99 1.29
N ASP A 35 20.73 24.74 2.28
CA ASP A 35 20.05 25.97 2.73
C ASP A 35 19.93 27.03 1.63
N ASN A 36 20.95 27.13 0.76
CA ASN A 36 21.01 28.09 -0.35
C ASN A 36 20.30 27.60 -1.62
N LEU A 37 19.68 26.40 -1.60
CA LEU A 37 18.97 25.86 -2.74
C LEU A 37 17.63 26.58 -2.93
N MET A 38 17.33 27.02 -4.15
CA MET A 38 16.02 27.57 -4.49
C MET A 38 14.95 26.52 -4.35
N ARG A 39 13.97 26.79 -3.49
CA ARG A 39 12.87 25.85 -3.19
C ARG A 39 11.80 25.94 -4.25
N ARG A 40 11.66 24.87 -4.99
CA ARG A 40 10.62 24.72 -6.01
C ARG A 40 10.26 23.24 -6.20
N VAL A 41 9.04 22.97 -6.57
CA VAL A 41 8.51 21.62 -6.87
C VAL A 41 8.81 20.66 -5.73
N VAL A 42 9.64 19.64 -5.92
CA VAL A 42 9.98 18.63 -4.90
C VAL A 42 10.61 19.23 -3.64
N PHE A 43 11.36 20.33 -3.79
CA PHE A 43 12.02 21.02 -2.68
C PHE A 43 11.15 22.12 -2.04
N ASP A 44 9.90 22.28 -2.50
CA ASP A 44 8.93 23.15 -1.82
C ASP A 44 8.52 22.49 -0.49
N PRO A 45 8.49 23.22 0.63
CA PRO A 45 8.09 22.69 1.93
C PRO A 45 6.69 22.05 1.95
N ASN A 46 5.83 22.46 1.02
CA ASN A 46 4.47 21.92 0.89
C ASN A 46 4.40 20.64 0.05
N PHE A 47 5.50 20.23 -0.59
CA PHE A 47 5.52 19.03 -1.43
C PHE A 47 5.43 17.74 -0.61
N GLY A 48 6.10 17.68 0.53
CA GLY A 48 6.11 16.49 1.37
C GLY A 48 6.43 16.80 2.84
N PRO A 49 6.03 15.91 3.76
CA PRO A 49 6.09 16.18 5.19
C PRO A 49 7.51 16.07 5.80
N TYR A 50 8.44 15.41 5.11
CA TYR A 50 9.76 15.08 5.68
C TYR A 50 10.87 15.80 4.93
N MET A 51 11.14 17.05 5.31
CA MET A 51 12.19 17.85 4.70
C MET A 51 13.18 18.33 5.76
N GLY A 52 14.45 18.00 5.57
CA GLY A 52 15.59 18.52 6.34
C GLY A 52 16.39 19.53 5.52
N LYS A 53 16.95 20.54 6.20
CA LYS A 53 17.87 21.52 5.60
C LYS A 53 19.25 21.32 6.17
N PHE A 54 20.27 21.52 5.35
CA PHE A 54 21.65 21.47 5.78
C PHE A 54 22.48 22.62 5.20
N PRO A 55 23.43 23.19 5.96
CA PRO A 55 24.30 24.23 5.47
C PRO A 55 25.28 23.71 4.43
N GLU A 56 25.77 24.57 3.55
CA GLU A 56 26.68 24.24 2.43
C GLU A 56 27.90 23.43 2.89
N ASN A 57 28.44 23.75 4.06
CA ASN A 57 29.61 23.13 4.67
C ASN A 57 29.24 22.14 5.78
N ALA A 58 28.07 21.52 5.69
CA ALA A 58 27.64 20.56 6.69
C ALA A 58 28.61 19.37 6.77
N GLY A 59 29.20 19.18 7.94
CA GLY A 59 29.94 17.96 8.28
C GLY A 59 29.02 16.89 8.84
N LYS A 60 29.62 15.74 9.19
CA LYS A 60 28.86 14.60 9.78
C LYS A 60 28.10 14.98 11.07
N GLN A 61 28.54 16.02 11.77
CA GLN A 61 27.89 16.50 12.99
C GLN A 61 26.45 17.01 12.73
N TRP A 62 26.15 17.50 11.51
CA TRP A 62 24.80 17.92 11.14
C TRP A 62 23.77 16.78 11.32
N LEU A 63 24.15 15.52 11.03
CA LEU A 63 23.31 14.35 11.26
C LEU A 63 22.92 14.13 12.73
N ASN A 64 23.64 14.75 13.66
CA ASN A 64 23.30 14.75 15.07
C ASN A 64 22.41 15.92 15.48
N GLY A 65 22.17 16.87 14.58
CA GLY A 65 21.34 18.04 14.78
C GLY A 65 19.86 17.71 14.98
N LYS A 66 19.16 18.60 15.70
CA LYS A 66 17.73 18.42 16.04
C LYS A 66 16.86 18.32 14.77
N ASP A 67 17.08 19.18 13.79
CA ASP A 67 16.23 19.28 12.59
C ASP A 67 16.32 18.02 11.73
N PHE A 68 17.55 17.50 11.53
CA PHE A 68 17.72 16.22 10.86
C PHE A 68 17.06 15.06 11.63
N LYS A 69 17.30 14.98 12.94
CA LYS A 69 16.74 13.90 13.77
C LYS A 69 15.21 13.89 13.75
N VAL A 70 14.57 15.05 13.75
CA VAL A 70 13.11 15.15 13.66
C VAL A 70 12.61 14.68 12.29
N ALA A 71 13.13 15.23 11.20
CA ALA A 71 12.70 14.84 9.84
C ALA A 71 12.98 13.35 9.56
N PHE A 72 14.17 12.88 9.93
CA PHE A 72 14.55 11.46 9.78
C PHE A 72 13.73 10.54 10.67
N GLY A 73 13.43 10.96 11.92
CA GLY A 73 12.62 10.20 12.86
C GLY A 73 11.21 9.95 12.31
N HIS A 74 10.53 10.97 11.82
CA HIS A 74 9.21 10.85 11.22
C HIS A 74 9.22 10.00 9.94
N TRP A 75 10.20 10.20 9.06
CA TRP A 75 10.36 9.39 7.87
C TRP A 75 10.60 7.91 8.21
N ARG A 76 11.49 7.63 9.17
CA ARG A 76 11.76 6.27 9.63
C ARG A 76 10.53 5.59 10.22
N GLU A 77 9.70 6.34 10.96
CA GLU A 77 8.43 5.85 11.48
C GLU A 77 7.47 5.51 10.34
N ALA A 78 7.32 6.41 9.35
CA ALA A 78 6.50 6.16 8.18
C ALA A 78 6.98 4.92 7.39
N MET A 79 8.30 4.73 7.23
CA MET A 79 8.88 3.53 6.63
C MET A 79 8.59 2.28 7.46
N GLY A 80 8.71 2.34 8.78
CA GLY A 80 8.40 1.23 9.69
C GLY A 80 6.92 0.83 9.71
N ASN A 81 6.03 1.76 9.34
CA ASN A 81 4.59 1.53 9.23
C ASN A 81 4.16 0.92 7.89
N ARG A 82 5.05 0.80 6.90
CA ARG A 82 4.73 0.13 5.64
C ARG A 82 4.55 -1.36 5.85
N ARG A 83 3.73 -1.95 4.97
CA ARG A 83 3.50 -3.40 4.89
C ARG A 83 3.57 -3.83 3.43
N ASP A 84 3.90 -5.08 3.21
CA ASP A 84 3.93 -5.63 1.86
C ASP A 84 2.52 -5.79 1.32
N PHE A 85 1.61 -6.36 2.13
CA PHE A 85 0.27 -6.71 1.68
C PHE A 85 -0.83 -6.21 2.62
N PHE A 86 -1.88 -5.67 2.04
CA PHE A 86 -3.18 -5.54 2.69
C PHE A 86 -3.97 -6.84 2.48
N LEU A 87 -4.60 -7.36 3.53
CA LEU A 87 -5.44 -8.55 3.46
C LEU A 87 -6.91 -8.18 3.68
N GLY A 88 -7.67 -8.16 2.57
CA GLY A 88 -9.11 -7.87 2.55
C GLY A 88 -9.94 -9.15 2.56
N TYR A 89 -10.90 -9.26 3.49
CA TYR A 89 -11.80 -10.41 3.61
C TYR A 89 -13.03 -10.07 4.44
N CYS A 90 -14.10 -10.82 4.30
CA CYS A 90 -15.26 -10.71 5.19
C CYS A 90 -15.06 -11.46 6.53
N GLY A 91 -15.78 -11.08 7.58
CA GLY A 91 -15.67 -11.69 8.89
C GLY A 91 -15.86 -13.21 8.90
N ALA A 92 -16.72 -13.75 8.01
CA ALA A 92 -16.94 -15.19 7.88
C ALA A 92 -15.71 -15.95 7.34
N ALA A 93 -14.79 -15.26 6.67
CA ALA A 93 -13.54 -15.82 6.15
C ALA A 93 -12.34 -15.67 7.12
N ALA A 94 -12.54 -15.11 8.32
CA ALA A 94 -11.47 -14.78 9.26
C ALA A 94 -10.53 -15.95 9.62
N LYS A 95 -11.02 -17.18 9.67
CA LYS A 95 -10.19 -18.38 9.91
C LYS A 95 -9.22 -18.59 8.74
N THR A 96 -9.72 -18.54 7.51
CA THR A 96 -8.91 -18.68 6.29
C THR A 96 -7.92 -17.54 6.16
N ALA A 97 -8.35 -16.31 6.44
CA ALA A 97 -7.51 -15.11 6.42
C ALA A 97 -6.34 -15.24 7.41
N ARG A 98 -6.56 -15.71 8.62
CA ARG A 98 -5.49 -15.97 9.61
C ARG A 98 -4.48 -17.00 9.12
N GLN A 99 -4.94 -18.10 8.52
CA GLN A 99 -4.03 -19.11 7.95
C GLN A 99 -3.21 -18.55 6.80
N LEU A 100 -3.82 -17.70 5.96
CA LEU A 100 -3.15 -17.01 4.86
C LEU A 100 -2.10 -16.03 5.37
N ARG A 101 -2.44 -15.18 6.34
CA ARG A 101 -1.52 -14.26 7.00
C ARG A 101 -0.33 -15.01 7.62
N ASP A 102 -0.60 -16.08 8.38
CA ASP A 102 0.45 -16.89 8.99
C ASP A 102 1.39 -17.50 7.96
N PHE A 103 0.87 -17.90 6.80
CA PHE A 103 1.69 -18.39 5.69
C PHE A 103 2.58 -17.28 5.11
N LEU A 104 2.00 -16.10 4.86
CA LEU A 104 2.74 -14.94 4.34
C LEU A 104 3.83 -14.49 5.32
N GLU A 105 3.49 -14.30 6.59
CA GLU A 105 4.41 -13.79 7.61
C GLU A 105 5.49 -14.81 7.99
N LYS A 106 5.14 -16.10 8.18
CA LYS A 106 6.06 -17.10 8.72
C LYS A 106 6.86 -17.88 7.66
N GLN A 107 6.34 -17.99 6.43
CA GLN A 107 6.98 -18.80 5.38
C GLN A 107 7.49 -17.98 4.20
N LEU A 108 6.97 -16.77 4.01
CA LEU A 108 7.39 -15.89 2.93
C LEU A 108 8.05 -14.59 3.43
N ASP A 109 8.23 -14.44 4.73
CA ASP A 109 8.85 -13.28 5.40
C ASP A 109 8.21 -11.93 4.97
N ALA A 110 6.92 -11.96 4.67
CA ALA A 110 6.16 -10.81 4.21
C ALA A 110 5.39 -10.16 5.37
N THR A 111 5.28 -8.85 5.34
CA THR A 111 4.50 -8.09 6.34
C THR A 111 3.08 -7.86 5.87
N VAL A 112 2.10 -8.15 6.74
CA VAL A 112 0.67 -8.09 6.39
C VAL A 112 -0.07 -7.08 7.27
N LEU A 113 -0.84 -6.20 6.65
CA LEU A 113 -1.84 -5.37 7.31
C LEU A 113 -3.19 -6.13 7.25
N ASP A 114 -3.68 -6.51 8.42
CA ASP A 114 -4.93 -7.25 8.58
C ASP A 114 -5.97 -6.35 9.29
N TRP A 115 -7.09 -6.06 8.61
CA TRP A 115 -8.07 -5.12 9.11
C TRP A 115 -8.62 -5.47 10.51
N GLN A 116 -8.80 -6.75 10.84
CA GLN A 116 -9.26 -7.16 12.18
C GLN A 116 -8.24 -6.89 13.28
N ARG A 117 -6.96 -6.86 12.95
CA ARG A 117 -5.87 -6.62 13.89
C ARG A 117 -5.45 -5.15 13.95
N ASP A 118 -5.40 -4.50 12.80
CA ASP A 118 -4.62 -3.28 12.59
C ASP A 118 -5.48 -2.02 12.38
N PHE A 119 -6.80 -2.16 12.05
CA PHE A 119 -7.69 -1.02 11.88
C PHE A 119 -8.11 -0.39 13.21
N LYS A 120 -8.25 0.93 13.22
CA LYS A 120 -8.61 1.71 14.40
C LYS A 120 -10.12 1.88 14.52
N TYR A 121 -10.69 1.58 15.67
CA TYR A 121 -12.13 1.70 15.91
C TYR A 121 -12.70 3.14 15.83
N SER A 122 -11.83 4.16 15.86
CA SER A 122 -12.22 5.58 15.84
C SER A 122 -12.31 6.20 14.45
N ARG A 123 -12.07 5.42 13.39
CA ARG A 123 -12.04 5.90 12.00
C ARG A 123 -13.10 5.19 11.15
N SER A 124 -13.51 5.82 10.08
CA SER A 124 -14.38 5.18 9.10
C SER A 124 -13.63 4.08 8.33
N ILE A 125 -14.35 3.08 7.83
CA ILE A 125 -13.76 2.01 7.02
C ILE A 125 -13.05 2.58 5.78
N ILE A 126 -13.59 3.61 5.16
CA ILE A 126 -12.99 4.24 3.97
C ILE A 126 -11.65 4.87 4.31
N GLU A 127 -11.54 5.60 5.42
CA GLU A 127 -10.26 6.19 5.88
C GLU A 127 -9.21 5.12 6.18
N GLU A 128 -9.61 4.00 6.77
CA GLU A 128 -8.70 2.89 7.05
C GLU A 128 -8.22 2.19 5.75
N ILE A 129 -9.11 2.04 4.76
CA ILE A 129 -8.75 1.49 3.44
C ILE A 129 -7.83 2.44 2.68
N GLU A 130 -8.06 3.76 2.75
CA GLU A 130 -7.16 4.76 2.16
C GLU A 130 -5.77 4.72 2.79
N GLU A 131 -5.71 4.62 4.12
CA GLU A 131 -4.44 4.46 4.82
C GLU A 131 -3.76 3.14 4.46
N ALA A 132 -4.51 2.04 4.40
CA ALA A 132 -4.00 0.73 3.99
C ALA A 132 -3.41 0.78 2.56
N ARG A 133 -4.09 1.47 1.63
CA ARG A 133 -3.60 1.71 0.28
C ARG A 133 -2.24 2.42 0.26
N VAL A 134 -2.08 3.46 1.07
CA VAL A 134 -0.81 4.21 1.15
C VAL A 134 0.30 3.36 1.80
N ARG A 135 -0.04 2.61 2.83
CA ARG A 135 0.92 1.82 3.63
C ARG A 135 1.35 0.52 2.97
N CYS A 136 0.50 -0.10 2.14
CA CYS A 136 0.77 -1.41 1.56
C CYS A 136 1.26 -1.31 0.13
N SER A 137 2.20 -2.19 -0.25
CA SER A 137 2.71 -2.28 -1.62
C SER A 137 1.71 -2.95 -2.56
N ALA A 138 0.90 -3.88 -2.04
CA ALA A 138 -0.07 -4.66 -2.81
C ALA A 138 -1.26 -5.10 -1.93
N GLY A 139 -2.31 -5.67 -2.55
CA GLY A 139 -3.48 -6.19 -1.88
C GLY A 139 -3.74 -7.66 -2.20
N ILE A 140 -4.21 -8.42 -1.20
CA ILE A 140 -4.69 -9.80 -1.34
C ILE A 140 -6.12 -9.84 -0.81
N PHE A 141 -7.07 -10.29 -1.64
CA PHE A 141 -8.50 -10.27 -1.30
C PHE A 141 -9.12 -11.66 -1.36
N LEU A 142 -9.82 -12.06 -0.29
CA LEU A 142 -10.54 -13.32 -0.23
C LEU A 142 -11.99 -13.12 -0.69
N PHE A 143 -12.32 -13.67 -1.86
CA PHE A 143 -13.68 -13.69 -2.40
C PHE A 143 -14.34 -15.03 -2.05
N THR A 144 -15.05 -15.02 -0.94
CA THR A 144 -15.71 -16.20 -0.37
C THR A 144 -17.22 -16.20 -0.64
N LYS A 145 -17.89 -17.32 -0.40
CA LYS A 145 -19.35 -17.48 -0.59
C LYS A 145 -20.09 -16.88 0.61
N ASP A 146 -20.06 -15.55 0.73
CA ASP A 146 -20.57 -14.87 1.93
C ASP A 146 -22.04 -14.48 1.82
N ASP A 147 -22.46 -14.05 0.64
CA ASP A 147 -23.81 -13.59 0.35
C ASP A 147 -24.46 -14.41 -0.77
N LEU A 148 -25.79 -14.49 -0.76
CA LEU A 148 -26.57 -15.15 -1.80
C LEU A 148 -27.27 -14.11 -2.66
N MET A 149 -26.90 -14.05 -3.93
CA MET A 149 -27.54 -13.18 -4.92
C MET A 149 -28.61 -13.94 -5.69
N SER A 150 -29.74 -13.30 -5.97
CA SER A 150 -30.77 -13.83 -6.88
C SER A 150 -30.27 -13.77 -8.32
N LYS A 151 -30.54 -14.84 -9.10
CA LYS A 151 -30.34 -14.84 -10.56
C LYS A 151 -31.67 -14.61 -11.29
N PRO A 152 -31.67 -14.05 -12.52
CA PRO A 152 -32.88 -13.89 -13.33
C PRO A 152 -33.66 -15.19 -13.52
N ASP A 153 -32.99 -16.35 -13.63
CA ASP A 153 -33.56 -17.66 -13.88
C ASP A 153 -33.89 -18.43 -12.59
N SER A 154 -34.37 -17.74 -11.54
CA SER A 154 -34.80 -18.34 -10.24
C SER A 154 -33.70 -19.12 -9.46
N GLY A 155 -32.44 -19.02 -9.85
CA GLY A 155 -31.31 -19.59 -9.13
C GLY A 155 -30.75 -18.65 -8.06
N ARG A 156 -29.97 -19.20 -7.11
CA ARG A 156 -29.14 -18.42 -6.20
C ARG A 156 -27.67 -18.62 -6.54
N GLN A 157 -26.90 -17.54 -6.53
CA GLN A 157 -25.45 -17.59 -6.72
C GLN A 157 -24.76 -17.01 -5.50
N ALA A 158 -23.82 -17.74 -4.93
CA ALA A 158 -23.00 -17.23 -3.87
C ALA A 158 -22.04 -16.16 -4.39
N ALA A 159 -21.88 -15.09 -3.63
CA ALA A 159 -21.04 -13.94 -3.97
C ALA A 159 -20.18 -13.53 -2.77
N PRO A 160 -19.03 -12.91 -3.01
CA PRO A 160 -18.28 -12.25 -1.95
C PRO A 160 -19.06 -11.04 -1.41
N ARG A 161 -18.74 -10.63 -0.19
CA ARG A 161 -19.30 -9.43 0.43
C ARG A 161 -18.92 -8.17 -0.40
N ASP A 162 -19.89 -7.30 -0.62
CA ASP A 162 -19.73 -6.09 -1.45
C ASP A 162 -18.55 -5.23 -1.00
N ASN A 163 -18.31 -5.08 0.30
CA ASN A 163 -17.18 -4.31 0.81
C ASN A 163 -15.84 -4.86 0.32
N VAL A 164 -15.65 -6.19 0.32
CA VAL A 164 -14.39 -6.80 -0.14
C VAL A 164 -14.18 -6.61 -1.63
N VAL A 165 -15.28 -6.60 -2.41
CA VAL A 165 -15.25 -6.30 -3.85
C VAL A 165 -14.85 -4.84 -4.10
N PHE A 166 -15.44 -3.92 -3.34
CA PHE A 166 -15.09 -2.49 -3.39
C PHE A 166 -13.60 -2.28 -3.05
N GLU A 167 -13.12 -2.86 -1.96
CA GLU A 167 -11.71 -2.76 -1.53
C GLU A 167 -10.76 -3.27 -2.63
N ALA A 168 -11.05 -4.42 -3.23
CA ALA A 168 -10.24 -4.97 -4.31
C ALA A 168 -10.23 -4.04 -5.54
N GLY A 169 -11.39 -3.49 -5.93
CA GLY A 169 -11.49 -2.52 -7.02
C GLY A 169 -10.70 -1.23 -6.72
N TYR A 170 -10.78 -0.73 -5.49
CA TYR A 170 -10.07 0.45 -5.05
C TYR A 170 -8.53 0.25 -5.11
N PHE A 171 -8.04 -0.91 -4.66
CA PHE A 171 -6.62 -1.27 -4.78
C PHE A 171 -6.18 -1.44 -6.24
N CYS A 172 -6.99 -2.06 -7.09
CA CYS A 172 -6.71 -2.19 -8.52
C CYS A 172 -6.54 -0.83 -9.20
N ALA A 173 -7.41 0.12 -8.89
CA ALA A 173 -7.35 1.47 -9.45
C ALA A 173 -6.12 2.25 -8.96
N ALA A 174 -5.75 2.07 -7.69
CA ALA A 174 -4.71 2.87 -7.04
C ALA A 174 -3.30 2.30 -7.17
N LYS A 175 -3.16 0.97 -7.32
CA LYS A 175 -1.85 0.27 -7.28
C LYS A 175 -1.49 -0.47 -8.56
N ASP A 176 -2.36 -0.55 -9.55
CA ASP A 176 -2.30 -1.44 -10.70
C ASP A 176 -2.85 -2.86 -10.40
N LYS A 177 -3.49 -3.44 -11.40
CA LYS A 177 -4.01 -4.82 -11.36
C LYS A 177 -2.95 -5.85 -10.96
N LYS A 178 -1.71 -5.69 -11.42
CA LYS A 178 -0.59 -6.59 -11.11
C LYS A 178 -0.22 -6.63 -9.62
N ARG A 179 -0.67 -5.63 -8.85
CA ARG A 179 -0.45 -5.52 -7.40
C ARG A 179 -1.64 -5.97 -6.57
N VAL A 180 -2.60 -6.65 -7.21
CA VAL A 180 -3.79 -7.18 -6.54
C VAL A 180 -3.94 -8.65 -6.87
N LEU A 181 -3.98 -9.50 -5.83
CA LEU A 181 -4.29 -10.92 -5.95
C LEU A 181 -5.68 -11.20 -5.35
N ILE A 182 -6.57 -11.74 -6.15
CA ILE A 182 -7.87 -12.24 -5.68
C ILE A 182 -7.76 -13.74 -5.44
N ILE A 183 -8.13 -14.20 -4.25
CA ILE A 183 -8.25 -15.61 -3.92
C ILE A 183 -9.74 -15.91 -3.85
N ARG A 184 -10.25 -16.62 -4.87
CA ARG A 184 -11.68 -16.90 -5.01
C ARG A 184 -12.03 -18.31 -4.55
N GLU A 185 -12.96 -18.43 -3.62
CA GLU A 185 -13.56 -19.72 -3.25
C GLU A 185 -14.36 -20.30 -4.43
N LEU A 186 -14.21 -21.59 -4.67
CA LEU A 186 -14.91 -22.30 -5.76
C LEU A 186 -16.43 -22.11 -5.62
N GLY A 187 -17.07 -21.64 -6.69
CA GLY A 187 -18.51 -21.34 -6.73
C GLY A 187 -18.90 -19.92 -6.28
N ALA A 188 -18.00 -19.13 -5.71
CA ALA A 188 -18.26 -17.70 -5.47
C ALA A 188 -18.28 -16.94 -6.82
N LYS A 189 -19.21 -15.99 -6.96
CA LYS A 189 -19.27 -15.11 -8.13
C LYS A 189 -17.99 -14.28 -8.24
N MET A 190 -17.45 -14.17 -9.44
CA MET A 190 -16.40 -13.20 -9.77
C MET A 190 -17.04 -12.00 -10.48
N PRO A 191 -16.87 -10.76 -9.99
CA PRO A 191 -17.25 -9.59 -10.75
C PRO A 191 -16.54 -9.57 -12.11
N ALA A 192 -17.26 -9.24 -13.18
CA ALA A 192 -16.75 -9.33 -14.56
C ALA A 192 -15.46 -8.51 -14.76
N ASP A 193 -15.44 -7.31 -14.20
CA ASP A 193 -14.32 -6.35 -14.37
C ASP A 193 -13.07 -6.73 -13.56
N LEU A 194 -13.20 -7.61 -12.56
CA LEU A 194 -12.10 -8.14 -11.75
C LEU A 194 -11.68 -9.55 -12.18
N GLY A 195 -12.40 -10.17 -13.13
CA GLY A 195 -12.24 -11.56 -13.57
C GLY A 195 -11.10 -11.82 -14.56
N GLY A 196 -10.10 -10.95 -14.66
CA GLY A 196 -8.90 -11.18 -15.49
C GLY A 196 -7.94 -12.21 -14.87
N ASP A 197 -6.72 -12.30 -15.39
CA ASP A 197 -5.71 -13.35 -15.11
C ASP A 197 -5.14 -13.39 -13.67
N ILE A 198 -5.73 -12.68 -12.71
CA ILE A 198 -5.11 -12.41 -11.41
C ILE A 198 -5.93 -13.02 -10.26
N TYR A 199 -6.43 -14.23 -10.43
CA TYR A 199 -7.04 -14.91 -9.29
C TYR A 199 -6.45 -16.30 -9.07
N ALA A 200 -6.37 -16.70 -7.80
CA ALA A 200 -6.10 -18.06 -7.38
C ALA A 200 -7.40 -18.71 -6.90
N SER A 201 -7.62 -19.97 -7.27
CA SER A 201 -8.80 -20.71 -6.85
C SER A 201 -8.56 -21.36 -5.49
N LEU A 202 -9.46 -21.10 -4.54
CA LEU A 202 -9.54 -21.78 -3.26
C LEU A 202 -10.65 -22.84 -3.36
N ASP A 203 -10.40 -24.06 -2.87
CA ASP A 203 -11.42 -25.09 -2.84
C ASP A 203 -12.58 -24.75 -1.89
N ASP A 204 -13.67 -25.50 -1.96
CA ASP A 204 -14.86 -25.32 -1.11
C ASP A 204 -14.60 -25.63 0.38
N ARG A 205 -13.52 -26.32 0.70
CA ARG A 205 -13.03 -26.55 2.07
C ARG A 205 -12.08 -25.46 2.57
N ARG A 206 -11.82 -24.45 1.72
CA ARG A 206 -10.89 -23.35 1.99
C ARG A 206 -9.47 -23.78 2.33
N ASN A 207 -9.01 -24.86 1.65
CA ASN A 207 -7.64 -25.37 1.82
C ASN A 207 -6.65 -24.50 1.04
N LEU A 208 -5.66 -23.93 1.75
CA LEU A 208 -4.65 -23.05 1.16
C LEU A 208 -3.59 -23.78 0.34
N THR A 209 -3.52 -25.11 0.35
CA THR A 209 -2.46 -25.85 -0.34
C THR A 209 -2.40 -25.52 -1.84
N VAL A 210 -3.58 -25.42 -2.48
CA VAL A 210 -3.69 -25.06 -3.90
C VAL A 210 -3.23 -23.63 -4.19
N VAL A 211 -3.45 -22.72 -3.24
CA VAL A 211 -3.17 -21.28 -3.40
C VAL A 211 -1.71 -20.93 -3.10
N LYS A 212 -1.01 -21.75 -2.32
CA LYS A 212 0.37 -21.47 -1.86
C LYS A 212 1.35 -21.19 -2.99
N GLN A 213 1.25 -21.89 -4.13
CA GLN A 213 2.13 -21.66 -5.27
C GLN A 213 1.86 -20.29 -5.90
N SER A 214 0.59 -19.93 -6.09
CA SER A 214 0.20 -18.61 -6.62
C SER A 214 0.66 -17.49 -5.69
N LEU A 215 0.55 -17.69 -4.36
CA LEU A 215 1.04 -16.74 -3.37
C LEU A 215 2.56 -16.54 -3.45
N ARG A 216 3.34 -17.64 -3.53
CA ARG A 216 4.80 -17.54 -3.69
C ARG A 216 5.16 -16.75 -4.95
N LYS A 217 4.51 -17.05 -6.09
CA LYS A 217 4.73 -16.34 -7.34
C LYS A 217 4.35 -14.86 -7.23
N PHE A 218 3.23 -14.56 -6.57
CA PHE A 218 2.79 -13.18 -6.36
C PHE A 218 3.77 -12.39 -5.47
N VAL A 219 4.17 -12.96 -4.34
CA VAL A 219 5.13 -12.34 -3.40
C VAL A 219 6.50 -12.14 -4.03
N SER A 220 6.99 -13.09 -4.83
CA SER A 220 8.29 -12.95 -5.52
C SER A 220 8.32 -11.88 -6.62
N GLY A 221 7.19 -11.29 -6.96
CA GLY A 221 7.08 -10.17 -7.90
C GLY A 221 7.28 -8.79 -7.26
N PHE A 222 7.56 -8.73 -5.95
CA PHE A 222 7.80 -7.54 -5.15
C PHE A 222 9.15 -7.59 -4.47
#